data_ab93b568ee81ab1afa32f1f5f44d2262
#
_entry.id   ab93b568ee81ab1afa32f1f5f44d2262
#
_cell.length_a   1.000
_cell.length_b   1.000
_cell.length_c   1.000
_cell.angle_alpha   90.00
_cell.angle_beta   90.00
_cell.angle_gamma   90.00
#
_symmetry.space_group_name_H-M   'P 1'
#
loop_
_entity.id
_entity.type
_entity.pdbx_description
1 polymer ?
#
loop_
_entity_poly.entity_id
_entity_poly.type
_entity_poly.pdbx_seq_one_letter_code
_entity_poly.pdbx_strand_id
1 'polypeptide(L)'
;MRKQSWTKRDPIKNYFPLPNEIYDLGLSRGAISVYSFLLRREDRKTYQCLLSYREIGEGVGMCVTTVRKYVAELEERSLIRTERTTVTTKDGRKRNGRLLYHILPIQLAIDQYY
;
A
#
# COMPACT_ATOMS: atom_id res chain seq x y z
N MET A 1 -7.97 -4.79 -44.63
CA MET A 1 -7.49 -4.81 -43.24
C MET A 1 -8.37 -3.93 -42.38
N ARG A 2 -8.89 -4.50 -41.30
CA ARG A 2 -9.76 -3.73 -40.42
C ARG A 2 -8.92 -2.84 -39.49
N LYS A 3 -9.21 -1.56 -39.48
CA LYS A 3 -8.60 -0.62 -38.58
C LYS A 3 -9.21 -0.78 -37.22
N GLN A 4 -8.38 -1.03 -36.22
CA GLN A 4 -8.86 -1.20 -34.84
C GLN A 4 -8.90 0.16 -34.13
N SER A 5 -10.06 0.47 -33.57
CA SER A 5 -10.28 1.70 -32.85
C SER A 5 -10.02 1.44 -31.35
N TRP A 6 -9.14 2.22 -30.75
CA TRP A 6 -8.82 2.09 -29.34
C TRP A 6 -9.47 3.19 -28.54
N THR A 7 -10.07 2.80 -27.40
CA THR A 7 -10.61 3.78 -26.48
C THR A 7 -9.47 4.55 -25.82
N LYS A 8 -9.61 5.86 -25.75
CA LYS A 8 -8.62 6.71 -25.08
C LYS A 8 -8.60 6.39 -23.58
N ARG A 9 -7.42 6.37 -23.00
CA ARG A 9 -7.28 6.20 -21.57
C ARG A 9 -7.76 7.46 -20.86
N ASP A 10 -8.44 7.27 -19.73
CA ASP A 10 -8.89 8.37 -18.90
C ASP A 10 -7.91 8.51 -17.73
N PRO A 11 -7.04 9.55 -17.72
CA PRO A 11 -6.05 9.72 -16.67
C PRO A 11 -6.64 10.18 -15.34
N ILE A 12 -7.94 10.51 -15.31
CA ILE A 12 -8.61 11.00 -14.10
C ILE A 12 -9.34 9.89 -13.38
N LYS A 13 -9.96 8.96 -14.14
CA LYS A 13 -10.76 7.87 -13.60
C LYS A 13 -10.00 6.56 -13.67
N ASN A 14 -10.19 5.72 -12.65
CA ASN A 14 -9.61 4.37 -12.60
C ASN A 14 -8.08 4.33 -12.61
N TYR A 15 -7.46 5.38 -12.11
CA TYR A 15 -6.01 5.48 -11.96
C TYR A 15 -5.66 5.95 -10.57
N PHE A 16 -4.45 5.59 -10.15
CA PHE A 16 -3.86 6.18 -8.96
C PHE A 16 -2.39 6.50 -9.27
N PRO A 17 -1.83 7.57 -8.67
CA PRO A 17 -0.44 7.91 -8.91
C PRO A 17 0.51 6.99 -8.13
N LEU A 18 1.57 6.56 -8.81
CA LEU A 18 2.64 5.79 -8.20
C LEU A 18 3.94 6.57 -8.44
N PRO A 19 4.72 6.87 -7.39
CA PRO A 19 5.97 7.60 -7.59
C PRO A 19 6.91 6.84 -8.51
N ASN A 20 7.48 7.55 -9.47
CA ASN A 20 8.43 6.96 -10.42
C ASN A 20 9.63 6.33 -9.72
N GLU A 21 10.09 6.96 -8.66
CA GLU A 21 11.28 6.58 -7.91
C GLU A 21 11.14 5.22 -7.20
N ILE A 22 9.92 4.69 -7.09
CA ILE A 22 9.69 3.41 -6.42
C ILE A 22 10.50 2.27 -7.03
N TYR A 23 10.79 2.37 -8.32
CA TYR A 23 11.56 1.34 -9.02
C TYR A 23 13.07 1.49 -8.85
N ASP A 24 13.50 2.61 -8.31
CA ASP A 24 14.93 2.94 -8.17
C ASP A 24 15.46 2.74 -6.76
N LEU A 25 14.62 2.24 -5.84
CA LEU A 25 14.97 2.12 -4.43
C LEU A 25 15.43 0.72 -4.01
N GLY A 26 15.59 -0.19 -4.95
CA GLY A 26 16.05 -1.54 -4.63
C GLY A 26 15.06 -2.39 -3.86
N LEU A 27 13.76 -2.07 -3.95
CA LEU A 27 12.72 -2.83 -3.26
C LEU A 27 12.46 -4.17 -3.96
N SER A 28 12.02 -5.16 -3.18
CA SER A 28 11.56 -6.42 -3.76
C SER A 28 10.25 -6.19 -4.53
N ARG A 29 9.97 -7.09 -5.49
CA ARG A 29 8.75 -7.01 -6.30
C ARG A 29 7.50 -7.05 -5.45
N GLY A 30 7.51 -7.90 -4.43
CA GLY A 30 6.37 -8.03 -3.52
C GLY A 30 6.14 -6.76 -2.71
N ALA A 31 7.20 -6.09 -2.27
CA ALA A 31 7.07 -4.82 -1.55
C ALA A 31 6.46 -3.75 -2.45
N ILE A 32 6.90 -3.66 -3.71
CA ILE A 32 6.32 -2.71 -4.67
C ILE A 32 4.84 -2.99 -4.88
N SER A 33 4.47 -4.27 -4.99
CA SER A 33 3.07 -4.67 -5.16
C SER A 33 2.22 -4.26 -3.98
N VAL A 34 2.69 -4.50 -2.76
CA VAL A 34 1.97 -4.12 -1.54
C VAL A 34 1.87 -2.58 -1.45
N TYR A 35 2.96 -1.87 -1.70
CA TYR A 35 2.97 -0.41 -1.69
C TYR A 35 1.96 0.17 -2.68
N SER A 36 1.93 -0.37 -3.88
CA SER A 36 0.99 0.08 -4.92
C SER A 36 -0.46 -0.12 -4.48
N PHE A 37 -0.76 -1.25 -3.84
CA PHE A 37 -2.10 -1.51 -3.33
C PHE A 37 -2.49 -0.52 -2.23
N LEU A 38 -1.56 -0.20 -1.33
CA LEU A 38 -1.80 0.80 -0.29
C LEU A 38 -2.10 2.17 -0.89
N LEU A 39 -1.34 2.57 -1.91
CA LEU A 39 -1.58 3.84 -2.61
C LEU A 39 -2.96 3.88 -3.27
N ARG A 40 -3.37 2.75 -3.85
CA ARG A 40 -4.69 2.66 -4.46
C ARG A 40 -5.81 2.87 -3.43
N ARG A 41 -5.59 2.43 -2.19
CA ARG A 41 -6.60 2.44 -1.14
C ARG A 41 -6.51 3.65 -0.21
N GLU A 42 -5.45 4.46 -0.31
CA GLU A 42 -5.28 5.59 0.60
C GLU A 42 -6.33 6.69 0.38
N ASP A 43 -6.68 7.34 1.48
CA ASP A 43 -7.45 8.58 1.44
C ASP A 43 -6.51 9.70 0.98
N ARG A 44 -6.85 10.35 -0.12
CA ARG A 44 -6.01 11.40 -0.72
C ARG A 44 -5.85 12.64 0.16
N LYS A 45 -6.74 12.83 1.12
CA LYS A 45 -6.68 13.97 2.04
C LYS A 45 -5.77 13.70 3.22
N THR A 46 -5.79 12.47 3.73
CA THR A 46 -5.04 12.10 4.94
C THR A 46 -3.80 11.27 4.66
N TYR A 47 -3.66 10.72 3.45
CA TYR A 47 -2.59 9.81 3.05
C TYR A 47 -2.54 8.56 3.93
N GLN A 48 -3.73 8.11 4.37
CA GLN A 48 -3.87 6.95 5.25
C GLN A 48 -4.86 5.96 4.67
N CYS A 49 -4.68 4.69 5.03
CA CYS A 49 -5.69 3.68 4.77
C CYS A 49 -5.73 2.67 5.92
N LEU A 50 -6.90 2.08 6.11
CA LEU A 50 -7.15 1.13 7.18
C LEU A 50 -7.41 -0.24 6.57
N LEU A 51 -6.48 -1.17 6.75
CA LEU A 51 -6.53 -2.49 6.11
C LEU A 51 -5.96 -3.56 7.03
N SER A 52 -6.49 -4.77 6.92
CA SER A 52 -5.89 -5.96 7.52
C SER A 52 -4.87 -6.57 6.54
N TYR A 53 -3.95 -7.38 7.06
CA TYR A 53 -3.04 -8.14 6.20
C TYR A 53 -3.80 -9.02 5.22
N ARG A 54 -4.93 -9.59 5.67
CA ARG A 54 -5.76 -10.44 4.84
C ARG A 54 -6.34 -9.67 3.65
N GLU A 55 -6.85 -8.46 3.90
CA GLU A 55 -7.38 -7.62 2.83
C GLU A 55 -6.30 -7.27 1.80
N ILE A 56 -5.10 -6.94 2.27
CA ILE A 56 -3.98 -6.68 1.37
C ILE A 56 -3.64 -7.94 0.57
N GLY A 57 -3.55 -9.08 1.27
CA GLY A 57 -3.22 -10.35 0.62
C GLY A 57 -4.22 -10.73 -0.46
N GLU A 58 -5.50 -10.53 -0.21
CA GLU A 58 -6.54 -10.77 -1.21
C GLU A 58 -6.39 -9.84 -2.42
N GLY A 59 -5.98 -8.59 -2.16
CA GLY A 59 -5.80 -7.61 -3.23
C GLY A 59 -4.59 -7.85 -4.11
N VAL A 60 -3.52 -8.43 -3.56
CA VAL A 60 -2.26 -8.61 -4.29
C VAL A 60 -1.91 -10.09 -4.55
N GLY A 61 -2.76 -11.02 -4.11
CA GLY A 61 -2.54 -12.44 -4.34
C GLY A 61 -1.44 -13.05 -3.48
N MET A 62 -1.36 -12.65 -2.21
CA MET A 62 -0.35 -13.14 -1.27
C MET A 62 -0.99 -13.64 0.03
N CYS A 63 -0.34 -14.59 0.69
CA CYS A 63 -0.78 -15.01 2.02
C CYS A 63 -0.38 -13.97 3.07
N VAL A 64 -1.01 -14.05 4.24
CA VAL A 64 -0.80 -13.09 5.34
C VAL A 64 0.66 -13.00 5.77
N THR A 65 1.35 -14.13 5.87
CA THR A 65 2.76 -14.15 6.26
C THR A 65 3.63 -13.39 5.28
N THR A 66 3.35 -13.54 3.99
CA THR A 66 4.09 -12.84 2.93
C THR A 66 3.80 -11.35 2.96
N VAL A 67 2.54 -10.97 3.16
CA VAL A 67 2.17 -9.55 3.30
C VAL A 67 2.91 -8.91 4.46
N ARG A 68 2.95 -9.59 5.60
CA ARG A 68 3.65 -9.09 6.79
C ARG A 68 5.12 -8.82 6.51
N LYS A 69 5.76 -9.71 5.77
CA LYS A 69 7.16 -9.57 5.39
C LYS A 69 7.39 -8.29 4.56
N TYR A 70 6.53 -8.04 3.58
CA TYR A 70 6.68 -6.88 2.70
C TYR A 70 6.28 -5.58 3.38
N VAL A 71 5.30 -5.62 4.28
CA VAL A 71 4.96 -4.46 5.10
C VAL A 71 6.18 -4.06 5.96
N ALA A 72 6.86 -5.04 6.56
CA ALA A 72 8.07 -4.76 7.33
C ALA A 72 9.17 -4.14 6.47
N GLU A 73 9.34 -4.63 5.25
CA GLU A 73 10.32 -4.06 4.32
C GLU A 73 10.00 -2.59 4.01
N LEU A 74 8.73 -2.30 3.75
CA LEU A 74 8.31 -0.92 3.45
C LEU A 74 8.52 0.01 4.65
N GLU A 75 8.26 -0.47 5.86
CA GLU A 75 8.51 0.31 7.07
C GLU A 75 10.01 0.60 7.25
N GLU A 76 10.85 -0.42 7.09
CA GLU A 76 12.30 -0.27 7.20
C GLU A 76 12.86 0.72 6.20
N ARG A 77 12.23 0.82 5.03
CA ARG A 77 12.68 1.70 3.96
C ARG A 77 12.04 3.08 4.02
N SER A 78 11.31 3.39 5.09
CA SER A 78 10.66 4.69 5.32
C SER A 78 9.62 5.08 4.28
N LEU A 79 8.97 4.09 3.69
CA LEU A 79 7.88 4.31 2.73
C LEU A 79 6.54 4.41 3.41
N ILE A 80 6.36 3.68 4.51
CA ILE A 80 5.12 3.67 5.27
C ILE A 80 5.41 3.64 6.76
N ARG A 81 4.39 3.99 7.54
CA ARG A 81 4.35 3.76 8.99
C ARG A 81 3.02 3.11 9.30
N THR A 82 3.02 2.18 10.24
CA THR A 82 1.79 1.50 10.65
C THR A 82 1.46 1.82 12.10
N GLU A 83 0.16 1.87 12.39
CA GLU A 83 -0.35 1.96 13.75
C GLU A 83 -1.35 0.84 13.96
N ARG A 84 -1.28 0.21 15.12
CA ARG A 84 -2.25 -0.81 15.50
C ARG A 84 -3.54 -0.15 15.95
N THR A 85 -4.67 -0.69 15.50
CA THR A 85 -5.97 -0.27 15.97
C THR A 85 -6.51 -1.38 16.88
N THR A 86 -7.16 -0.98 17.97
CA THR A 86 -7.73 -1.92 18.92
C THR A 86 -9.22 -1.66 19.02
N VAL A 87 -10.03 -2.72 18.83
CA VAL A 87 -11.47 -2.65 18.98
C VAL A 87 -11.86 -3.39 20.25
N THR A 88 -12.66 -2.73 21.11
CA THR A 88 -13.23 -3.37 22.28
C THR A 88 -14.58 -3.97 21.88
N THR A 89 -14.72 -5.27 22.07
CA THR A 89 -15.97 -5.96 21.77
C THR A 89 -16.97 -5.76 22.91
N LYS A 90 -18.24 -6.12 22.68
CA LYS A 90 -19.32 -5.94 23.65
C LYS A 90 -19.07 -6.68 24.98
N ASP A 91 -18.27 -7.74 24.96
CA ASP A 91 -17.93 -8.51 26.14
C ASP A 91 -16.66 -8.02 26.83
N GLY A 92 -16.14 -6.85 26.44
CA GLY A 92 -14.97 -6.24 27.04
C GLY A 92 -13.63 -6.76 26.53
N ARG A 93 -13.64 -7.68 25.57
CA ARG A 93 -12.40 -8.19 25.00
C ARG A 93 -11.83 -7.21 23.99
N LYS A 94 -10.51 -7.03 24.07
CA LYS A 94 -9.78 -6.24 23.06
C LYS A 94 -9.35 -7.14 21.92
N ARG A 95 -9.66 -6.75 20.71
CA ARG A 95 -9.20 -7.44 19.50
C ARG A 95 -8.35 -6.50 18.67
N ASN A 96 -7.31 -7.05 18.07
CA ASN A 96 -6.55 -6.29 17.07
C ASN A 96 -7.44 -6.03 15.88
N GLY A 97 -7.65 -4.76 15.59
CA GLY A 97 -8.38 -4.36 14.40
C GLY A 97 -7.46 -4.33 13.17
N ARG A 98 -7.92 -3.63 12.14
CA ARG A 98 -7.10 -3.37 10.97
C ARG A 98 -5.94 -2.47 11.36
N LEU A 99 -4.84 -2.56 10.60
CA LEU A 99 -3.74 -1.63 10.77
C LEU A 99 -4.04 -0.33 10.03
N LEU A 100 -3.66 0.77 10.64
CA LEU A 100 -3.70 2.07 9.99
C LEU A 100 -2.34 2.31 9.33
N TYR A 101 -2.36 2.49 8.02
CA TYR A 101 -1.16 2.71 7.22
C TYR A 101 -1.03 4.19 6.90
N HIS A 102 0.11 4.76 7.24
CA HIS A 102 0.47 6.12 6.84
C HIS A 102 1.44 6.03 5.68
N ILE A 103 1.06 6.58 4.53
CA ILE A 103 1.94 6.63 3.37
C ILE A 103 2.82 7.86 3.53
N LEU A 104 4.11 7.63 3.70
CA LEU A 104 5.06 8.73 3.95
C LEU A 104 5.49 9.38 2.64
N PRO A 105 5.97 10.65 2.70
CA PRO A 105 6.53 11.27 1.50
C PRO A 105 7.68 10.43 0.95
N ILE A 106 7.68 10.20 -0.36
CA ILE A 106 8.69 9.36 -1.03
C ILE A 106 10.11 9.88 -0.80
N GLN A 107 10.26 11.17 -0.56
CA GLN A 107 11.57 11.78 -0.34
C GLN A 107 12.29 11.18 0.86
N LEU A 108 11.56 10.76 1.90
CA LEU A 108 12.16 10.12 3.07
C LEU A 108 12.86 8.81 2.69
N ALA A 109 12.23 8.02 1.83
CA ALA A 109 12.80 6.77 1.37
C ALA A 109 13.99 7.01 0.45
N ILE A 110 13.92 8.03 -0.40
CA ILE A 110 15.01 8.41 -1.29
C ILE A 110 16.23 8.83 -0.47
N ASP A 111 16.02 9.70 0.51
CA ASP A 111 17.11 10.20 1.37
C ASP A 111 17.75 9.07 2.16
N GLN A 112 16.97 8.12 2.63
CA GLN A 112 17.49 6.96 3.35
C GLN A 112 18.32 6.04 2.46
N TYR A 113 17.90 5.86 1.21
CA TYR A 113 18.53 4.93 0.27
C TYR A 113 19.85 5.49 -0.28
N TYR A 114 19.87 6.76 -0.58
CA TYR A 114 21.03 7.45 -1.10
C TYR A 114 21.71 8.25 0.02
#